data_9d1d1932aaf786a370557956a1728e93
#
_entry.id   9d1d1932aaf786a370557956a1728e93
#
_cell.length_a   1.000
_cell.length_b   1.000
_cell.length_c   1.000
_cell.angle_alpha   90.00
_cell.angle_beta   90.00
_cell.angle_gamma   90.00
#
_symmetry.space_group_name_H-M   'P 1'
#
loop_
_entity.id
_entity.type
_entity.pdbx_description
1 polymer ?
#
loop_
_entity_poly.entity_id
_entity_poly.type
_entity_poly.pdbx_seq_one_letter_code
_entity_poly.pdbx_strand_id
1 'polypeptide(L)'
;VFSGHKCYGPTGIGVLYGKKKWLEEMPPVQGGGDMVDRVEFEKSTYQPAPLKFEAGTPLIGPVIALKPALDWLMELGMEKISEWEHQLYKEVFKMAGDIEGLRVIGTASNK
;
A
#
# COMPACT_ATOMS: atom_id res chain seq x y z
N VAL A 1 -1.22 0.63 -4.64
CA VAL A 1 -1.33 1.19 -3.27
C VAL A 1 -1.13 0.07 -2.27
N PHE A 2 -0.37 0.29 -1.21
CA PHE A 2 -0.28 -0.62 -0.09
C PHE A 2 -0.08 0.12 1.23
N SER A 3 -0.43 -0.54 2.33
CA SER A 3 -0.25 -0.02 3.69
C SER A 3 0.98 -0.66 4.32
N GLY A 4 1.82 0.14 4.95
CA GLY A 4 3.08 -0.34 5.55
C GLY A 4 2.90 -1.47 6.56
N HIS A 5 1.86 -1.41 7.41
CA HIS A 5 1.59 -2.45 8.39
C HIS A 5 1.19 -3.81 7.79
N LYS A 6 0.83 -3.88 6.51
CA LYS A 6 0.59 -5.13 5.78
C LYS A 6 1.87 -5.72 5.17
N CYS A 7 2.97 -4.99 5.28
CA CYS A 7 4.30 -5.38 4.81
C CYS A 7 5.32 -5.36 5.98
N TYR A 8 4.90 -5.77 7.18
CA TYR A 8 5.69 -5.80 8.42
C TYR A 8 6.23 -4.44 8.87
N GLY A 9 5.84 -3.36 8.20
CA GLY A 9 6.17 -1.99 8.57
C GLY A 9 5.24 -1.40 9.63
N PRO A 10 5.50 -0.18 10.08
CA PRO A 10 4.68 0.49 11.08
C PRO A 10 3.29 0.87 10.55
N THR A 11 2.37 1.11 11.48
CA THR A 11 1.08 1.71 11.19
C THR A 11 1.22 3.19 10.81
N GLY A 12 0.19 3.75 10.15
CA GLY A 12 0.12 5.16 9.80
C GLY A 12 0.84 5.54 8.51
N ILE A 13 1.59 4.63 7.89
CA ILE A 13 2.27 4.85 6.61
C ILE A 13 1.69 3.96 5.51
N GLY A 14 1.56 4.51 4.32
CA GLY A 14 1.21 3.79 3.11
C GLY A 14 1.93 4.38 1.91
N VAL A 15 1.95 3.63 0.82
CA VAL A 15 2.60 4.04 -0.43
C VAL A 15 1.60 3.97 -1.58
N LEU A 16 1.53 5.05 -2.34
CA LEU A 16 0.86 5.09 -3.63
C LEU A 16 1.91 5.17 -4.73
N TYR A 17 1.95 4.15 -5.56
CA TYR A 17 2.72 4.18 -6.80
C TYR A 17 1.81 4.50 -7.98
N GLY A 18 2.22 5.42 -8.83
CA GLY A 18 1.53 5.79 -10.05
C GLY A 18 2.49 6.16 -11.17
N LYS A 19 2.07 5.94 -12.42
CA LYS A 19 2.80 6.46 -13.57
C LYS A 19 2.76 7.98 -13.54
N LYS A 20 3.91 8.64 -13.74
CA LYS A 20 4.06 10.09 -13.66
C LYS A 20 2.97 10.85 -14.43
N LYS A 21 2.66 10.41 -15.65
CA LYS A 21 1.61 11.00 -16.49
C LYS A 21 0.27 11.14 -15.73
N TRP A 22 -0.18 10.06 -15.07
CA TRP A 22 -1.45 10.07 -14.35
C TRP A 22 -1.38 10.90 -13.07
N LEU A 23 -0.25 10.84 -12.37
CA LEU A 23 -0.06 11.66 -11.17
C LEU A 23 -0.02 13.16 -11.49
N GLU A 24 0.46 13.55 -12.65
CA GLU A 24 0.44 14.95 -13.09
C GLU A 24 -0.97 15.43 -13.46
N GLU A 25 -1.77 14.58 -14.09
CA GLU A 25 -3.15 14.90 -14.50
C GLU A 25 -4.14 14.89 -13.31
N MET A 26 -3.91 14.05 -12.30
CA MET A 26 -4.80 13.92 -11.14
C MET A 26 -4.76 15.17 -10.26
N PRO A 27 -5.92 15.68 -9.83
CA PRO A 27 -5.98 16.73 -8.81
C PRO A 27 -5.56 16.16 -7.44
N PRO A 28 -5.03 16.99 -6.53
CA PRO A 28 -4.85 16.59 -5.14
C PRO A 28 -6.20 16.33 -4.48
N VAL A 29 -6.24 15.33 -3.60
CA VAL A 29 -7.46 14.96 -2.85
C VAL A 29 -7.58 15.75 -1.56
N GLN A 30 -6.45 16.19 -1.01
CA GLN A 30 -6.35 16.88 0.27
C GLN A 30 -5.45 18.09 0.11
N GLY A 31 -5.76 19.19 0.80
CA GLY A 31 -4.92 20.39 0.86
C GLY A 31 -4.17 20.48 2.19
N GLY A 32 -3.00 21.10 2.18
CA GLY A 32 -2.20 21.32 3.38
C GLY A 32 -0.88 22.03 3.09
N GLY A 33 -0.06 22.17 4.10
CA GLY A 33 1.30 22.71 3.96
C GLY A 33 2.18 21.90 3.02
N ASP A 34 3.23 22.51 2.53
CA ASP A 34 4.27 21.98 1.65
C ASP A 34 3.85 21.54 0.25
N MET A 35 2.60 21.11 0.06
CA MET A 35 2.07 20.67 -1.23
C MET A 35 1.57 21.79 -2.13
N VAL A 36 1.31 22.98 -1.59
CA VAL A 36 0.83 24.16 -2.33
C VAL A 36 1.99 24.94 -2.92
N ASP A 37 1.79 25.47 -4.12
CA ASP A 37 2.70 26.40 -4.76
C ASP A 37 2.23 27.85 -4.49
N ARG A 38 0.96 28.13 -4.78
CA ARG A 38 0.37 29.46 -4.57
C ARG A 38 -1.09 29.34 -4.11
N VAL A 39 -1.47 30.16 -3.14
CA VAL A 39 -2.83 30.26 -2.62
C VAL A 39 -3.40 31.63 -2.92
N GLU A 40 -4.52 31.66 -3.62
CA GLU A 40 -5.30 32.86 -3.92
C GLU A 40 -6.76 32.66 -3.50
N PHE A 41 -7.56 33.73 -3.48
CA PHE A 41 -8.97 33.63 -3.09
C PHE A 41 -9.80 32.79 -4.06
N GLU A 42 -9.51 32.88 -5.36
CA GLU A 42 -10.27 32.17 -6.39
C GLU A 42 -9.73 30.78 -6.71
N LYS A 43 -8.43 30.54 -6.51
CA LYS A 43 -7.82 29.25 -6.81
C LYS A 43 -6.50 29.06 -6.07
N SER A 44 -6.12 27.82 -5.94
CA SER A 44 -4.77 27.43 -5.50
C SER A 44 -4.05 26.65 -6.59
N THR A 45 -2.73 26.79 -6.65
CA THR A 45 -1.85 25.93 -7.45
C THR A 45 -1.02 25.05 -6.54
N TYR A 46 -0.56 23.93 -7.08
CA TYR A 46 0.08 22.89 -6.29
C TYR A 46 1.45 22.56 -6.85
N GLN A 47 2.29 22.03 -6.00
CA GLN A 47 3.59 21.50 -6.38
C GLN A 47 3.44 20.36 -7.41
N PRO A 48 4.46 20.06 -8.21
CA PRO A 48 4.46 18.87 -9.06
C PRO A 48 4.33 17.58 -8.25
N ALA A 49 3.88 16.52 -8.90
CA ALA A 49 3.93 15.19 -8.28
C ALA A 49 5.40 14.80 -7.96
N PRO A 50 5.69 14.15 -6.82
CA PRO A 50 4.73 13.57 -5.86
C PRO A 50 4.20 14.56 -4.82
N LEU A 51 4.84 15.71 -4.61
CA LEU A 51 4.57 16.63 -3.49
C LEU A 51 3.10 17.09 -3.40
N LYS A 52 2.43 17.28 -4.53
CA LYS A 52 1.01 17.68 -4.52
C LYS A 52 0.06 16.66 -3.86
N PHE A 53 0.52 15.47 -3.54
CA PHE A 53 -0.25 14.44 -2.84
C PHE A 53 0.19 14.25 -1.39
N GLU A 54 1.15 15.03 -0.92
CA GLU A 54 1.76 14.90 0.40
C GLU A 54 1.46 16.16 1.22
N ALA A 55 0.23 16.25 1.76
CA ALA A 55 -0.24 17.40 2.50
C ALA A 55 0.29 17.41 3.94
N GLY A 56 1.04 18.46 4.29
CA GLY A 56 1.61 18.68 5.63
C GLY A 56 2.88 17.88 5.90
N THR A 57 3.37 17.97 7.12
CA THR A 57 4.59 17.28 7.54
C THR A 57 4.44 15.77 7.42
N PRO A 58 5.31 15.08 6.68
CA PRO A 58 5.22 13.63 6.51
C PRO A 58 5.47 12.89 7.81
N LEU A 59 5.01 11.66 7.90
CA LEU A 59 5.24 10.75 9.04
C LEU A 59 6.69 10.23 9.03
N ILE A 60 7.64 11.08 9.42
CA ILE A 60 9.08 10.85 9.30
C ILE A 60 9.51 9.52 9.93
N GLY A 61 9.12 9.27 11.19
CA GLY A 61 9.46 8.03 11.89
C GLY A 61 8.97 6.76 11.17
N PRO A 62 7.67 6.67 10.84
CA PRO A 62 7.13 5.54 10.07
C PRO A 62 7.76 5.37 8.68
N VAL A 63 8.10 6.46 7.98
CA VAL A 63 8.80 6.38 6.67
C VAL A 63 10.15 5.71 6.82
N ILE A 64 10.95 6.16 7.81
CA ILE A 64 12.28 5.59 8.08
C ILE A 64 12.16 4.11 8.49
N ALA A 65 11.18 3.78 9.35
CA ALA A 65 10.99 2.42 9.85
C ALA A 65 10.41 1.46 8.79
N LEU A 66 9.76 1.96 7.74
CA LEU A 66 9.26 1.13 6.64
C LEU A 66 10.41 0.52 5.82
N LYS A 67 11.52 1.26 5.65
CA LYS A 67 12.65 0.78 4.85
C LYS A 67 13.19 -0.57 5.32
N PRO A 68 13.62 -0.78 6.59
CA PRO A 68 14.13 -2.07 7.03
C PRO A 68 13.11 -3.21 6.91
N ALA A 69 11.81 -2.93 7.02
CA ALA A 69 10.78 -3.95 6.79
C ALA A 69 10.72 -4.40 5.32
N LEU A 70 10.84 -3.46 4.39
CA LEU A 70 10.89 -3.78 2.96
C LEU A 70 12.20 -4.47 2.58
N ASP A 71 13.33 -4.03 3.12
CA ASP A 71 14.63 -4.68 2.90
C ASP A 71 14.59 -6.15 3.36
N TRP A 72 14.01 -6.42 4.54
CA TRP A 72 13.84 -7.77 5.05
C TRP A 72 12.95 -8.65 4.15
N LEU A 73 11.83 -8.11 3.66
CA LEU A 73 10.97 -8.83 2.71
C LEU A 73 11.71 -9.17 1.40
N MET A 74 12.51 -8.23 0.90
CA MET A 74 13.31 -8.43 -0.31
C MET A 74 14.41 -9.47 -0.10
N GLU A 75 15.04 -9.49 1.07
CA GLU A 75 16.05 -10.48 1.44
C GLU A 75 15.45 -11.90 1.57
N LEU A 76 14.26 -11.98 2.18
CA LEU A 76 13.52 -13.24 2.28
C LEU A 76 13.13 -13.80 0.90
N GLY A 77 12.75 -12.91 -0.02
CA GLY A 77 12.35 -13.21 -1.40
C GLY A 77 10.84 -13.42 -1.53
N MET A 78 10.23 -12.65 -2.43
CA MET A 78 8.78 -12.67 -2.64
C MET A 78 8.27 -14.02 -3.15
N GLU A 79 9.08 -14.72 -3.93
CA GLU A 79 8.77 -16.06 -4.44
C GLU A 79 8.61 -17.07 -3.31
N LYS A 80 9.52 -17.08 -2.34
CA LYS A 80 9.44 -17.96 -1.17
C LYS A 80 8.23 -17.68 -0.30
N ILE A 81 7.90 -16.40 -0.14
CA ILE A 81 6.70 -15.98 0.60
C ILE A 81 5.45 -16.50 -0.13
N SER A 82 5.37 -16.32 -1.43
CA SER A 82 4.25 -16.79 -2.25
C SER A 82 4.10 -18.32 -2.21
N GLU A 83 5.20 -19.06 -2.29
CA GLU A 83 5.19 -20.52 -2.17
C GLU A 83 4.66 -20.98 -0.80
N TRP A 84 5.11 -20.33 0.28
CA TRP A 84 4.64 -20.62 1.63
C TRP A 84 3.16 -20.32 1.81
N GLU A 85 2.70 -19.14 1.38
CA GLU A 85 1.29 -18.77 1.41
C GLU A 85 0.42 -19.75 0.63
N HIS A 86 0.91 -20.24 -0.52
CA HIS A 86 0.21 -21.22 -1.32
C HIS A 86 0.09 -22.59 -0.65
N GLN A 87 1.12 -23.01 0.10
CA GLN A 87 1.04 -24.22 0.91
C GLN A 87 -0.01 -24.11 2.02
N LEU A 88 0.03 -23.00 2.78
CA LEU A 88 -0.97 -22.72 3.82
C LEU A 88 -2.39 -22.67 3.26
N TYR A 89 -2.55 -22.03 2.10
CA TYR A 89 -3.83 -21.96 1.42
C TYR A 89 -4.39 -23.35 1.11
N LYS A 90 -3.58 -24.25 0.56
CA LYS A 90 -3.99 -25.64 0.26
C LYS A 90 -4.43 -26.39 1.52
N GLU A 91 -3.69 -26.24 2.61
CA GLU A 91 -4.04 -26.86 3.90
C GLU A 91 -5.36 -26.35 4.45
N VAL A 92 -5.55 -25.02 4.47
CA VAL A 92 -6.80 -24.39 4.92
C VAL A 92 -7.98 -24.83 4.04
N PHE A 93 -7.82 -24.91 2.75
CA PHE A 93 -8.88 -25.37 1.84
C PHE A 93 -9.27 -26.82 2.07
N LYS A 94 -8.29 -27.69 2.33
CA LYS A 94 -8.52 -29.08 2.69
C LYS A 94 -9.31 -29.18 3.99
N MET A 95 -8.84 -28.50 5.04
CA MET A 95 -9.51 -28.48 6.35
C MET A 95 -10.94 -27.91 6.26
N ALA A 96 -11.15 -26.86 5.47
CA ALA A 96 -12.47 -26.26 5.25
C ALA A 96 -13.45 -27.26 4.59
N GLY A 97 -12.96 -28.11 3.72
CA GLY A 97 -13.78 -29.17 3.07
C GLY A 97 -14.27 -30.25 4.03
N ASP A 98 -13.58 -30.46 5.14
CA ASP A 98 -13.91 -31.45 6.17
C ASP A 98 -14.93 -30.93 7.20
N ILE A 99 -15.30 -29.65 7.16
CA ILE A 99 -16.24 -29.03 8.10
C ILE A 99 -17.68 -29.08 7.54
N GLU A 100 -18.54 -29.86 8.16
CA GLU A 100 -19.94 -29.96 7.77
C GLU A 100 -20.65 -28.61 7.89
N GLY A 101 -21.39 -28.23 6.84
CA GLY A 101 -22.13 -26.98 6.76
C GLY A 101 -21.30 -25.75 6.39
N LEU A 102 -19.96 -25.85 6.29
CA LEU A 102 -19.13 -24.77 5.84
C LEU A 102 -19.14 -24.65 4.30
N ARG A 103 -19.43 -23.45 3.81
CA ARG A 103 -19.38 -23.14 2.38
C ARG A 103 -18.29 -22.12 2.10
N VAL A 104 -17.31 -22.50 1.31
CA VAL A 104 -16.30 -21.56 0.80
C VAL A 104 -16.89 -20.73 -0.34
N ILE A 105 -16.78 -19.41 -0.26
CA ILE A 105 -17.25 -18.47 -1.28
C ILE A 105 -16.04 -18.03 -2.10
N GLY A 106 -16.12 -18.26 -3.40
CA GLY A 106 -15.08 -17.93 -4.38
C GLY A 106 -14.79 -19.12 -5.30
N THR A 107 -14.37 -18.82 -6.51
CA THR A 107 -14.14 -19.80 -7.57
C THR A 107 -12.68 -19.94 -7.97
N ALA A 108 -11.77 -19.17 -7.38
CA ALA A 108 -10.37 -19.23 -7.72
C ALA A 108 -9.72 -20.49 -7.13
N SER A 109 -9.45 -21.47 -8.00
CA SER A 109 -8.77 -22.71 -7.63
C SER A 109 -7.25 -22.57 -7.55
N ASN A 110 -6.70 -21.49 -8.09
CA ASN A 110 -5.27 -21.20 -8.11
C ASN A 110 -5.07 -19.70 -7.83
N LYS A 111 -4.62 -19.37 -6.66
CA LYS A 111 -4.06 -18.05 -6.33
C LYS A 111 -2.66 -18.24 -5.79
#